data_affbe78dc6ac70d8e16d805efa1e0814
#
_entry.id   affbe78dc6ac70d8e16d805efa1e0814
#
_cell.length_a   1.000
_cell.length_b   1.000
_cell.length_c   1.000
_cell.angle_alpha   90.00
_cell.angle_beta   90.00
_cell.angle_gamma   90.00
#
_symmetry.space_group_name_H-M   'P 1'
#
loop_
_entity.id
_entity.type
_entity.pdbx_description
1 polymer ?
#
loop_
_entity_poly.entity_id
_entity_poly.type
_entity_poly.pdbx_seq_one_letter_code
_entity_poly.pdbx_strand_id
1 'polypeptide(L)'
;MKIRFLGHSGFEIKMKNHTLVFDPYISPNELASHINLSEVQPDFVLLTHGHGDHIADAEQLSKDNDALCISNYEVINWLGAKGVKGHPLNHGGKKEFAFGTAKYVNAIHTSSFPDGTYAGNPGGFVIWDDEICFYHAGDTALTLDMKLIPLTCPKLDFAILPIGDNFTMGYEDAAIAADYIDCPKIIGCHFNTFAPITIDLEKAKEAFKNRGKELILLEIGDSIEI
;
A
#
# COMPACT_ATOMS: atom_id res chain seq x y z
N MET A 1 14.59 -0.20 9.11
CA MET A 1 13.46 -0.98 8.49
C MET A 1 13.83 -1.29 7.05
N LYS A 2 13.59 -2.54 6.57
CA LYS A 2 13.83 -2.91 5.17
C LYS A 2 12.51 -2.93 4.41
N ILE A 3 12.47 -2.25 3.26
CA ILE A 3 11.32 -2.14 2.36
C ILE A 3 11.74 -2.70 1.00
N ARG A 4 11.01 -3.68 0.47
CA ARG A 4 11.21 -4.25 -0.87
C ARG A 4 9.99 -3.94 -1.73
N PHE A 5 10.22 -3.44 -2.94
CA PHE A 5 9.15 -3.21 -3.91
C PHE A 5 8.86 -4.49 -4.70
N LEU A 6 7.63 -4.95 -4.66
CA LEU A 6 7.18 -6.17 -5.34
C LEU A 6 6.53 -5.90 -6.70
N GLY A 7 6.43 -4.61 -7.07
CA GLY A 7 5.78 -4.14 -8.29
C GLY A 7 4.39 -3.58 -8.05
N HIS A 8 3.95 -2.69 -8.91
CA HIS A 8 2.66 -2.01 -8.90
C HIS A 8 2.42 -1.24 -7.59
N SER A 9 1.60 -1.76 -6.68
CA SER A 9 1.38 -1.27 -5.32
C SER A 9 1.87 -2.24 -4.25
N GLY A 10 2.54 -3.32 -4.66
CA GLY A 10 3.00 -4.38 -3.78
C GLY A 10 4.30 -4.04 -3.06
N PHE A 11 4.32 -4.20 -1.74
CA PHE A 11 5.52 -4.01 -0.92
C PHE A 11 5.67 -5.10 0.13
N GLU A 12 6.92 -5.55 0.35
CA GLU A 12 7.32 -6.34 1.50
C GLU A 12 8.05 -5.44 2.48
N ILE A 13 7.55 -5.31 3.70
CA ILE A 13 8.11 -4.44 4.74
C ILE A 13 8.47 -5.27 5.96
N LYS A 14 9.75 -5.24 6.36
CA LYS A 14 10.21 -5.89 7.58
C LYS A 14 10.17 -4.91 8.75
N MET A 15 9.28 -5.17 9.70
CA MET A 15 9.03 -4.35 10.88
C MET A 15 9.16 -5.20 12.14
N LYS A 16 10.06 -4.83 13.05
CA LYS A 16 10.49 -5.70 14.15
C LYS A 16 10.93 -7.07 13.61
N ASN A 17 10.33 -8.14 14.11
CA ASN A 17 10.60 -9.52 13.68
C ASN A 17 9.51 -10.06 12.72
N HIS A 18 8.71 -9.16 12.12
CA HIS A 18 7.59 -9.53 11.26
C HIS A 18 7.76 -9.02 9.84
N THR A 19 7.26 -9.80 8.90
CA THR A 19 7.16 -9.44 7.49
C THR A 19 5.71 -9.08 7.16
N LEU A 20 5.50 -7.84 6.72
CA LEU A 20 4.23 -7.33 6.24
C LEU A 20 4.28 -7.29 4.71
N VAL A 21 3.27 -7.83 4.05
CA VAL A 21 3.11 -7.70 2.60
C VAL A 21 1.85 -6.91 2.30
N PHE A 22 2.00 -5.82 1.53
CA PHE A 22 0.91 -4.97 1.08
C PHE A 22 0.56 -5.29 -0.37
N ASP A 23 -0.74 -5.34 -0.67
CA ASP A 23 -1.32 -5.37 -2.02
C ASP A 23 -0.54 -6.26 -3.03
N PRO A 24 -0.39 -7.57 -2.77
CA PRO A 24 0.45 -8.43 -3.58
C PRO A 24 -0.18 -8.70 -4.96
N TYR A 25 0.45 -8.13 -5.99
CA TYR A 25 0.18 -8.36 -7.41
C TYR A 25 1.47 -8.75 -8.11
N ILE A 26 1.92 -10.00 -7.90
CA ILE A 26 3.21 -10.52 -8.35
C ILE A 26 3.01 -11.49 -9.51
N SER A 27 2.25 -12.57 -9.26
CA SER A 27 2.08 -13.67 -10.24
C SER A 27 1.46 -13.24 -11.57
N PRO A 28 0.44 -12.35 -11.62
CA PRO A 28 -0.10 -11.88 -12.88
C PRO A 28 0.66 -10.69 -13.48
N ASN A 29 1.63 -10.12 -12.75
CA ASN A 29 2.40 -8.98 -13.20
C ASN A 29 3.63 -9.44 -14.00
N GLU A 30 3.57 -9.32 -15.32
CA GLU A 30 4.68 -9.72 -16.20
C GLU A 30 6.00 -9.02 -15.85
N LEU A 31 5.96 -7.79 -15.36
CA LEU A 31 7.14 -7.02 -14.94
C LEU A 31 7.76 -7.58 -13.65
N ALA A 32 7.00 -8.31 -12.84
CA ALA A 32 7.45 -8.96 -11.60
C ALA A 32 7.80 -10.45 -11.79
N SER A 33 7.86 -10.95 -13.02
CA SER A 33 8.08 -12.37 -13.35
C SER A 33 9.40 -12.97 -12.80
N HIS A 34 10.36 -12.12 -12.44
CA HIS A 34 11.61 -12.51 -11.79
C HIS A 34 11.51 -12.68 -10.28
N ILE A 35 10.37 -12.29 -9.66
CA ILE A 35 10.12 -12.51 -8.23
C ILE A 35 9.50 -13.88 -8.05
N ASN A 36 10.18 -14.73 -7.28
CA ASN A 36 9.62 -16.03 -6.90
C ASN A 36 8.65 -15.86 -5.74
N LEU A 37 7.36 -16.12 -5.95
CA LEU A 37 6.32 -15.94 -4.93
C LEU A 37 6.61 -16.77 -3.66
N SER A 38 7.24 -17.95 -3.78
CA SER A 38 7.59 -18.80 -2.63
C SER A 38 8.66 -18.21 -1.70
N GLU A 39 9.39 -17.18 -2.15
CA GLU A 39 10.37 -16.45 -1.34
C GLU A 39 9.75 -15.29 -0.55
N VAL A 40 8.50 -14.92 -0.86
CA VAL A 40 7.73 -13.91 -0.16
C VAL A 40 6.98 -14.60 0.98
N GLN A 41 7.46 -14.43 2.21
CA GLN A 41 6.97 -15.13 3.40
C GLN A 41 6.41 -14.15 4.43
N PRO A 42 5.16 -13.68 4.26
CA PRO A 42 4.53 -12.75 5.19
C PRO A 42 4.07 -13.43 6.48
N ASP A 43 4.16 -12.69 7.60
CA ASP A 43 3.37 -12.94 8.81
C ASP A 43 2.00 -12.26 8.70
N PHE A 44 1.95 -11.14 7.95
CA PHE A 44 0.74 -10.33 7.76
C PHE A 44 0.60 -9.91 6.29
N VAL A 45 -0.63 -10.01 5.77
CA VAL A 45 -0.99 -9.48 4.44
C VAL A 45 -1.98 -8.34 4.64
N LEU A 46 -1.65 -7.13 4.18
CA LEU A 46 -2.49 -5.95 4.32
C LEU A 46 -3.02 -5.55 2.93
N LEU A 47 -4.35 -5.46 2.81
CA LEU A 47 -5.00 -5.15 1.53
C LEU A 47 -5.76 -3.83 1.64
N THR A 48 -5.42 -2.90 0.77
CA THR A 48 -6.03 -1.56 0.75
C THR A 48 -7.45 -1.59 0.19
N HIS A 49 -7.72 -2.46 -0.79
CA HIS A 49 -9.03 -2.63 -1.39
C HIS A 49 -9.09 -3.93 -2.24
N GLY A 50 -10.22 -4.20 -2.88
CA GLY A 50 -10.50 -5.49 -3.49
C GLY A 50 -10.20 -5.63 -4.98
N HIS A 51 -9.56 -4.66 -5.66
CA HIS A 51 -9.22 -4.80 -7.07
C HIS A 51 -8.20 -5.91 -7.31
N GLY A 52 -8.29 -6.55 -8.48
CA GLY A 52 -7.49 -7.71 -8.83
C GLY A 52 -5.98 -7.47 -8.79
N ASP A 53 -5.54 -6.26 -9.14
CA ASP A 53 -4.15 -5.82 -9.12
C ASP A 53 -3.62 -5.44 -7.72
N HIS A 54 -4.42 -5.70 -6.66
CA HIS A 54 -4.03 -5.56 -5.25
C HIS A 54 -4.19 -6.85 -4.46
N ILE A 55 -5.13 -7.74 -4.86
CA ILE A 55 -5.44 -8.94 -4.06
C ILE A 55 -5.02 -10.25 -4.71
N ALA A 56 -4.39 -10.22 -5.90
CA ALA A 56 -4.16 -11.39 -6.74
C ALA A 56 -3.48 -12.56 -6.01
N ASP A 57 -2.41 -12.29 -5.27
CA ASP A 57 -1.64 -13.32 -4.57
C ASP A 57 -1.96 -13.40 -3.06
N ALA A 58 -2.91 -12.59 -2.58
CA ALA A 58 -3.21 -12.47 -1.15
C ALA A 58 -3.71 -13.80 -0.55
N GLU A 59 -4.60 -14.52 -1.24
CA GLU A 59 -5.14 -15.81 -0.79
C GLU A 59 -4.01 -16.85 -0.66
N GLN A 60 -3.18 -16.98 -1.70
CA GLN A 60 -2.09 -17.95 -1.72
C GLN A 60 -1.04 -17.63 -0.66
N LEU A 61 -0.53 -16.40 -0.61
CA LEU A 61 0.48 -15.99 0.37
C LEU A 61 -0.01 -16.17 1.81
N SER A 62 -1.29 -15.83 2.08
CA SER A 62 -1.85 -16.00 3.43
C SER A 62 -1.95 -17.46 3.83
N LYS A 63 -2.37 -18.36 2.91
CA LYS A 63 -2.50 -19.79 3.20
C LYS A 63 -1.14 -20.49 3.34
N ASP A 64 -0.21 -20.20 2.44
CA ASP A 64 1.10 -20.87 2.40
C ASP A 64 1.95 -20.53 3.63
N ASN A 65 1.74 -19.34 4.22
CA ASN A 65 2.52 -18.84 5.35
C ASN A 65 1.73 -18.76 6.67
N ASP A 66 0.48 -19.22 6.71
CA ASP A 66 -0.43 -19.04 7.86
C ASP A 66 -0.58 -17.56 8.29
N ALA A 67 -0.42 -16.63 7.33
CA ALA A 67 -0.40 -15.20 7.57
C ALA A 67 -1.80 -14.66 7.90
N LEU A 68 -1.85 -13.67 8.80
CA LEU A 68 -3.09 -12.95 9.11
C LEU A 68 -3.34 -11.86 8.07
N CYS A 69 -4.47 -11.94 7.35
CA CYS A 69 -4.88 -10.90 6.42
C CYS A 69 -5.60 -9.76 7.16
N ILE A 70 -5.28 -8.49 6.84
CA ILE A 70 -5.90 -7.29 7.43
C ILE A 70 -6.44 -6.43 6.29
N SER A 71 -7.73 -6.09 6.33
CA SER A 71 -8.38 -5.24 5.34
C SER A 71 -9.74 -4.75 5.85
N ASN A 72 -10.54 -4.09 4.98
CA ASN A 72 -11.92 -3.80 5.30
C ASN A 72 -12.76 -5.08 5.53
N TYR A 73 -13.95 -4.92 6.08
CA TYR A 73 -14.81 -6.03 6.47
C TYR A 73 -15.20 -6.95 5.29
N GLU A 74 -15.48 -6.37 4.12
CA GLU A 74 -15.94 -7.10 2.93
C GLU A 74 -14.80 -7.97 2.36
N VAL A 75 -13.59 -7.42 2.27
CA VAL A 75 -12.41 -8.15 1.78
C VAL A 75 -12.08 -9.31 2.71
N ILE A 76 -12.12 -9.08 4.03
CA ILE A 76 -11.83 -10.14 5.01
C ILE A 76 -12.89 -11.26 4.96
N ASN A 77 -14.16 -10.93 4.82
CA ASN A 77 -15.21 -11.94 4.68
C ASN A 77 -15.08 -12.76 3.39
N TRP A 78 -14.72 -12.10 2.28
CA TRP A 78 -14.52 -12.77 1.00
C TRP A 78 -13.34 -13.74 1.04
N LEU A 79 -12.22 -13.34 1.64
CA LEU A 79 -11.05 -14.20 1.87
C LEU A 79 -11.33 -15.28 2.92
N GLY A 80 -12.10 -14.96 3.97
CA GLY A 80 -12.51 -15.90 5.00
C GLY A 80 -13.35 -17.05 4.44
N ALA A 81 -14.24 -16.78 3.47
CA ALA A 81 -14.99 -17.82 2.75
C ALA A 81 -14.09 -18.78 1.97
N LYS A 82 -12.85 -18.37 1.67
CA LYS A 82 -11.81 -19.17 1.02
C LYS A 82 -10.85 -19.83 2.02
N GLY A 83 -11.07 -19.65 3.34
CA GLY A 83 -10.27 -20.26 4.41
C GLY A 83 -9.05 -19.45 4.84
N VAL A 84 -8.94 -18.16 4.44
CA VAL A 84 -7.88 -17.26 4.91
C VAL A 84 -8.23 -16.71 6.29
N LYS A 85 -7.27 -16.70 7.21
CA LYS A 85 -7.41 -16.03 8.50
C LYS A 85 -7.37 -14.51 8.31
N GLY A 86 -8.31 -13.78 8.89
CA GLY A 86 -8.37 -12.34 8.70
C GLY A 86 -8.84 -11.56 9.91
N HIS A 87 -8.44 -10.29 9.95
CA HIS A 87 -8.93 -9.30 10.91
C HIS A 87 -9.52 -8.09 10.16
N PRO A 88 -10.84 -7.83 10.25
CA PRO A 88 -11.44 -6.68 9.63
C PRO A 88 -11.10 -5.38 10.37
N LEU A 89 -10.72 -4.35 9.60
CA LEU A 89 -10.38 -3.03 10.12
C LEU A 89 -10.96 -1.97 9.19
N ASN A 90 -12.04 -1.31 9.61
CA ASN A 90 -12.69 -0.28 8.80
C ASN A 90 -12.17 1.13 9.12
N HIS A 91 -12.51 2.09 8.26
CA HIS A 91 -12.07 3.50 8.29
C HIS A 91 -12.19 4.14 9.68
N GLY A 92 -11.09 4.77 10.10
CA GLY A 92 -10.96 5.40 11.42
C GLY A 92 -10.62 4.40 12.55
N GLY A 93 -10.83 3.10 12.33
CA GLY A 93 -10.45 2.06 13.28
C GLY A 93 -8.94 1.87 13.34
N LYS A 94 -8.45 1.51 14.53
CA LYS A 94 -7.06 1.10 14.75
C LYS A 94 -7.00 -0.12 15.66
N LYS A 95 -5.96 -0.94 15.47
CA LYS A 95 -5.69 -2.10 16.32
C LYS A 95 -4.20 -2.33 16.45
N GLU A 96 -3.79 -2.72 17.64
CA GLU A 96 -2.44 -3.19 17.94
C GLU A 96 -2.29 -4.66 17.54
N PHE A 97 -1.25 -4.96 16.79
CA PHE A 97 -0.79 -6.28 16.36
C PHE A 97 0.64 -6.52 16.86
N ALA A 98 1.20 -7.70 16.61
CA ALA A 98 2.55 -8.04 17.04
C ALA A 98 3.64 -7.15 16.39
N PHE A 99 3.38 -6.62 15.19
CA PHE A 99 4.30 -5.69 14.50
C PHE A 99 4.17 -4.23 14.98
N GLY A 100 3.07 -3.85 15.60
CA GLY A 100 2.75 -2.47 15.98
C GLY A 100 1.27 -2.17 15.76
N THR A 101 0.90 -0.91 15.66
CA THR A 101 -0.48 -0.48 15.44
C THR A 101 -0.75 -0.24 13.96
N ALA A 102 -1.88 -0.76 13.48
CA ALA A 102 -2.44 -0.44 12.16
C ALA A 102 -3.71 0.40 12.33
N LYS A 103 -3.83 1.48 11.55
CA LYS A 103 -5.04 2.28 11.41
C LYS A 103 -5.45 2.32 9.95
N TYR A 104 -6.73 2.00 9.69
CA TYR A 104 -7.30 2.08 8.34
C TYR A 104 -7.86 3.48 8.11
N VAL A 105 -7.40 4.17 7.08
CA VAL A 105 -7.77 5.56 6.77
C VAL A 105 -8.46 5.65 5.42
N ASN A 106 -9.17 6.76 5.18
CA ASN A 106 -9.96 6.94 3.97
C ASN A 106 -9.09 7.04 2.71
N ALA A 107 -9.58 6.45 1.61
CA ALA A 107 -9.09 6.62 0.25
C ALA A 107 -10.27 6.91 -0.68
N ILE A 108 -10.07 7.74 -1.70
CA ILE A 108 -11.10 8.06 -2.70
C ILE A 108 -10.80 7.28 -3.97
N HIS A 109 -11.41 6.12 -4.08
CA HIS A 109 -11.28 5.20 -5.19
C HIS A 109 -12.52 4.29 -5.26
N THR A 110 -12.55 3.34 -6.17
CA THR A 110 -13.54 2.26 -6.22
C THR A 110 -12.97 0.98 -5.62
N SER A 111 -13.84 0.01 -5.32
CA SER A 111 -13.40 -1.29 -4.80
C SER A 111 -14.43 -2.36 -5.21
N SER A 112 -14.00 -3.28 -6.04
CA SER A 112 -14.75 -4.47 -6.44
C SER A 112 -13.83 -5.68 -6.50
N PHE A 113 -14.36 -6.86 -6.26
CA PHE A 113 -13.65 -8.10 -6.53
C PHE A 113 -13.55 -8.38 -8.04
N PRO A 114 -12.66 -9.29 -8.48
CA PRO A 114 -12.52 -9.63 -9.91
C PRO A 114 -13.80 -10.13 -10.58
N ASP A 115 -14.75 -10.65 -9.81
CA ASP A 115 -16.07 -11.08 -10.28
C ASP A 115 -17.09 -9.92 -10.39
N GLY A 116 -16.67 -8.69 -10.09
CA GLY A 116 -17.50 -7.48 -10.13
C GLY A 116 -18.33 -7.25 -8.86
N THR A 117 -18.27 -8.10 -7.85
CA THR A 117 -18.99 -7.89 -6.59
C THR A 117 -18.34 -6.80 -5.75
N TYR A 118 -19.11 -6.16 -4.87
CA TYR A 118 -18.66 -5.07 -4.01
C TYR A 118 -17.64 -5.56 -2.98
N ALA A 119 -16.50 -4.85 -2.88
CA ALA A 119 -15.40 -5.20 -2.00
C ALA A 119 -15.15 -4.20 -0.86
N GLY A 120 -16.20 -3.52 -0.41
CA GLY A 120 -16.08 -2.48 0.61
C GLY A 120 -15.55 -1.16 0.05
N ASN A 121 -15.44 -0.15 0.90
CA ASN A 121 -14.81 1.11 0.53
C ASN A 121 -13.28 0.98 0.60
N PRO A 122 -12.55 1.54 -0.39
CA PRO A 122 -11.09 1.52 -0.39
C PRO A 122 -10.51 2.36 0.74
N GLY A 123 -9.33 2.00 1.21
CA GLY A 123 -8.62 2.77 2.22
C GLY A 123 -7.12 2.57 2.14
N GLY A 124 -6.40 3.31 2.94
CA GLY A 124 -4.97 3.15 3.17
C GLY A 124 -4.68 2.73 4.60
N PHE A 125 -3.43 2.46 4.89
CA PHE A 125 -2.96 2.08 6.22
C PHE A 125 -1.94 3.09 6.75
N VAL A 126 -2.14 3.57 7.97
CA VAL A 126 -1.06 4.16 8.77
C VAL A 126 -0.60 3.11 9.77
N ILE A 127 0.67 2.76 9.71
CA ILE A 127 1.30 1.74 10.53
C ILE A 127 2.37 2.40 11.39
N TRP A 128 2.41 2.06 12.68
CA TRP A 128 3.45 2.58 13.56
C TRP A 128 3.77 1.64 14.71
N ASP A 129 4.98 1.78 15.23
CA ASP A 129 5.43 1.25 16.51
C ASP A 129 6.15 2.34 17.31
N ASP A 130 7.03 1.97 18.24
CA ASP A 130 7.78 2.92 19.06
C ASP A 130 8.93 3.62 18.30
N GLU A 131 9.32 3.09 17.14
CA GLU A 131 10.51 3.54 16.39
C GLU A 131 10.15 4.24 15.08
N ILE A 132 9.07 3.81 14.40
CA ILE A 132 8.76 4.26 13.04
C ILE A 132 7.25 4.37 12.80
N CYS A 133 6.87 5.33 11.95
CA CYS A 133 5.51 5.51 11.47
C CYS A 133 5.50 5.73 9.96
N PHE A 134 4.67 4.99 9.23
CA PHE A 134 4.52 5.18 7.79
C PHE A 134 3.06 5.07 7.32
N TYR A 135 2.79 5.63 6.14
CA TYR A 135 1.50 5.58 5.48
C TYR A 135 1.61 4.88 4.12
N HIS A 136 0.79 3.87 3.89
CA HIS A 136 0.55 3.29 2.57
C HIS A 136 -0.84 3.73 2.12
N ALA A 137 -0.90 4.57 1.09
CA ALA A 137 -2.15 5.22 0.69
C ALA A 137 -3.14 4.26 0.03
N GLY A 138 -2.64 3.18 -0.59
CA GLY A 138 -3.42 2.41 -1.55
C GLY A 138 -3.78 3.26 -2.77
N ASP A 139 -4.80 2.86 -3.50
CA ASP A 139 -5.31 3.62 -4.63
C ASP A 139 -6.23 4.74 -4.15
N THR A 140 -5.88 5.97 -4.51
CA THR A 140 -6.63 7.15 -4.09
C THR A 140 -6.40 8.34 -5.01
N ALA A 141 -7.41 9.19 -5.14
CA ALA A 141 -7.25 10.57 -5.55
C ALA A 141 -6.66 11.41 -4.41
N LEU A 142 -6.16 12.60 -4.72
CA LEU A 142 -5.85 13.63 -3.71
C LEU A 142 -7.13 14.00 -2.95
N THR A 143 -7.10 13.92 -1.62
CA THR A 143 -8.26 14.24 -0.78
C THR A 143 -7.87 15.03 0.46
N LEU A 144 -8.78 15.88 0.92
CA LEU A 144 -8.59 16.67 2.15
C LEU A 144 -8.51 15.78 3.41
N ASP A 145 -9.04 14.57 3.37
CA ASP A 145 -8.98 13.62 4.49
C ASP A 145 -7.53 13.23 4.85
N MET A 146 -6.61 13.36 3.91
CA MET A 146 -5.18 13.15 4.17
C MET A 146 -4.64 14.09 5.26
N LYS A 147 -5.21 15.29 5.44
CA LYS A 147 -4.87 16.24 6.51
C LYS A 147 -5.24 15.73 7.91
N LEU A 148 -6.08 14.71 8.02
CA LEU A 148 -6.40 14.09 9.30
C LEU A 148 -5.28 13.17 9.80
N ILE A 149 -4.39 12.70 8.92
CA ILE A 149 -3.30 11.79 9.28
C ILE A 149 -2.36 12.44 10.31
N PRO A 150 -1.75 13.62 10.07
CA PRO A 150 -0.87 14.24 11.06
C PRO A 150 -1.59 14.71 12.35
N LEU A 151 -2.93 14.79 12.32
CA LEU A 151 -3.73 15.15 13.51
C LEU A 151 -4.07 13.95 14.39
N THR A 152 -4.02 12.72 13.83
CA THR A 152 -4.59 11.53 14.49
C THR A 152 -3.64 10.35 14.56
N CYS A 153 -2.44 10.48 13.97
CA CYS A 153 -1.38 9.48 13.96
C CYS A 153 -0.05 10.11 14.39
N PRO A 154 0.96 9.32 14.75
CA PRO A 154 2.33 9.83 14.92
C PRO A 154 2.87 10.47 13.64
N LYS A 155 3.93 11.26 13.77
CA LYS A 155 4.61 11.85 12.62
C LYS A 155 5.14 10.76 11.70
N LEU A 156 4.88 10.92 10.39
CA LEU A 156 5.33 9.98 9.39
C LEU A 156 6.82 10.12 9.11
N ASP A 157 7.52 9.00 9.06
CA ASP A 157 8.92 8.91 8.61
C ASP A 157 8.99 8.81 7.08
N PHE A 158 8.03 8.09 6.47
CA PHE A 158 7.83 8.03 5.02
C PHE A 158 6.37 7.71 4.68
N ALA A 159 6.02 7.88 3.40
CA ALA A 159 4.74 7.42 2.88
C ALA A 159 4.91 6.75 1.50
N ILE A 160 4.03 5.81 1.19
CA ILE A 160 3.91 5.15 -0.10
C ILE A 160 2.67 5.73 -0.78
N LEU A 161 2.85 6.43 -1.90
CA LEU A 161 1.77 7.11 -2.61
C LEU A 161 1.69 6.67 -4.08
N PRO A 162 0.50 6.46 -4.64
CA PRO A 162 0.31 6.25 -6.07
C PRO A 162 0.63 7.54 -6.83
N ILE A 163 1.33 7.41 -7.97
CA ILE A 163 1.79 8.54 -8.79
C ILE A 163 1.50 8.39 -10.27
N GLY A 164 0.75 7.34 -10.66
CA GLY A 164 0.59 6.91 -12.05
C GLY A 164 -0.45 7.67 -12.85
N ASP A 165 -1.26 8.53 -12.22
CA ASP A 165 -2.38 9.23 -12.84
C ASP A 165 -3.46 8.26 -13.39
N ASN A 166 -4.39 8.77 -14.18
CA ASN A 166 -5.48 8.07 -14.86
C ASN A 166 -6.43 7.28 -13.95
N PHE A 167 -5.92 6.39 -13.10
CA PHE A 167 -6.73 5.58 -12.16
C PHE A 167 -6.59 6.06 -10.72
N THR A 168 -5.51 6.76 -10.40
CA THR A 168 -5.21 7.31 -9.07
C THR A 168 -4.78 8.77 -9.20
N MET A 169 -4.27 9.39 -8.15
CA MET A 169 -3.62 10.69 -8.29
C MET A 169 -2.35 10.58 -9.15
N GLY A 170 -2.07 11.63 -9.92
CA GLY A 170 -0.80 11.79 -10.62
C GLY A 170 0.31 12.31 -9.68
N TYR A 171 1.54 12.37 -10.17
CA TYR A 171 2.69 12.79 -9.37
C TYR A 171 2.59 14.26 -8.88
N GLU A 172 1.92 15.14 -9.59
CA GLU A 172 1.66 16.52 -9.14
C GLU A 172 0.75 16.54 -7.92
N ASP A 173 -0.36 15.80 -7.95
CA ASP A 173 -1.29 15.68 -6.84
C ASP A 173 -0.67 14.90 -5.67
N ALA A 174 0.14 13.89 -5.94
CA ALA A 174 0.86 13.14 -4.91
C ALA A 174 1.89 14.02 -4.18
N ALA A 175 2.53 14.96 -4.89
CA ALA A 175 3.41 15.94 -4.25
C ALA A 175 2.64 16.92 -3.33
N ILE A 176 1.38 17.27 -3.68
CA ILE A 176 0.48 18.02 -2.78
C ILE A 176 0.04 17.15 -1.59
N ALA A 177 -0.26 15.87 -1.84
CA ALA A 177 -0.61 14.92 -0.78
C ALA A 177 0.50 14.81 0.26
N ALA A 178 1.78 14.82 -0.17
CA ALA A 178 2.94 14.82 0.74
C ALA A 178 2.97 16.04 1.68
N ASP A 179 2.47 17.20 1.25
CA ASP A 179 2.28 18.36 2.14
C ASP A 179 1.12 18.12 3.11
N TYR A 180 -0.01 17.55 2.63
CA TYR A 180 -1.18 17.31 3.48
C TYR A 180 -0.91 16.34 4.61
N ILE A 181 -0.07 15.32 4.37
CA ILE A 181 0.30 14.32 5.37
C ILE A 181 1.54 14.72 6.18
N ASP A 182 2.13 15.90 5.92
CA ASP A 182 3.37 16.41 6.55
C ASP A 182 4.52 15.39 6.48
N CYS A 183 4.71 14.77 5.32
CA CYS A 183 5.76 13.76 5.13
C CYS A 183 6.80 14.23 4.10
N PRO A 184 8.10 14.25 4.47
CA PRO A 184 9.14 14.70 3.55
C PRO A 184 9.63 13.63 2.57
N LYS A 185 9.46 12.33 2.89
CA LYS A 185 10.00 11.20 2.14
C LYS A 185 8.88 10.34 1.57
N ILE A 186 8.80 10.25 0.26
CA ILE A 186 7.74 9.54 -0.45
C ILE A 186 8.34 8.44 -1.33
N ILE A 187 7.79 7.24 -1.23
CA ILE A 187 8.04 6.13 -2.15
C ILE A 187 6.89 6.13 -3.16
N GLY A 188 7.21 6.26 -4.43
CA GLY A 188 6.21 6.23 -5.50
C GLY A 188 5.79 4.80 -5.84
N CYS A 189 4.49 4.58 -6.08
CA CYS A 189 3.94 3.30 -6.54
C CYS A 189 2.84 3.51 -7.59
N HIS A 190 2.26 2.42 -8.08
CA HIS A 190 1.14 2.39 -9.03
C HIS A 190 1.42 3.20 -10.31
N PHE A 191 2.61 3.01 -10.91
CA PHE A 191 3.03 3.66 -12.15
C PHE A 191 3.76 2.65 -13.07
N ASN A 192 3.76 2.91 -14.36
CA ASN A 192 4.46 2.16 -15.41
C ASN A 192 4.12 0.67 -15.53
N THR A 193 3.16 0.14 -14.77
CA THR A 193 2.72 -1.26 -14.88
C THR A 193 1.85 -1.47 -16.12
N PHE A 194 1.00 -0.50 -16.43
CA PHE A 194 0.08 -0.50 -17.57
C PHE A 194 0.26 0.75 -18.41
N ALA A 195 -0.01 0.66 -19.73
CA ALA A 195 0.14 1.81 -20.65
C ALA A 195 -0.56 3.10 -20.16
N PRO A 196 -1.81 3.07 -19.60
CA PRO A 196 -2.48 4.30 -19.15
C PRO A 196 -1.82 5.00 -17.96
N ILE A 197 -0.96 4.30 -17.21
CA ILE A 197 -0.25 4.85 -16.03
C ILE A 197 1.26 5.00 -16.27
N THR A 198 1.64 5.17 -17.54
CA THR A 198 3.03 5.46 -17.91
C THR A 198 3.33 6.94 -17.69
N ILE A 199 4.33 7.23 -16.86
CA ILE A 199 4.70 8.61 -16.47
C ILE A 199 6.16 8.95 -16.81
N ASP A 200 6.44 10.25 -16.86
CA ASP A 200 7.80 10.78 -16.94
C ASP A 200 8.42 10.86 -15.54
N LEU A 201 9.36 9.97 -15.25
CA LEU A 201 9.98 9.83 -13.92
C LEU A 201 10.80 11.06 -13.52
N GLU A 202 11.41 11.78 -14.47
CA GLU A 202 12.18 12.98 -14.14
C GLU A 202 11.26 14.14 -13.78
N LYS A 203 10.14 14.31 -14.48
CA LYS A 203 9.12 15.29 -14.10
C LYS A 203 8.50 14.96 -12.75
N ALA A 204 8.26 13.67 -12.46
CA ALA A 204 7.77 13.26 -11.15
C ALA A 204 8.75 13.67 -10.05
N LYS A 205 10.05 13.36 -10.17
CA LYS A 205 11.07 13.79 -9.21
C LYS A 205 11.13 15.32 -9.05
N GLU A 206 11.02 16.06 -10.16
CA GLU A 206 11.03 17.53 -10.14
C GLU A 206 9.81 18.09 -9.39
N ALA A 207 8.61 17.53 -9.58
CA ALA A 207 7.39 17.95 -8.88
C ALA A 207 7.53 17.86 -7.35
N PHE A 208 8.07 16.75 -6.84
CA PHE A 208 8.32 16.57 -5.41
C PHE A 208 9.45 17.49 -4.91
N LYS A 209 10.55 17.60 -5.64
CA LYS A 209 11.67 18.49 -5.31
C LYS A 209 11.24 19.95 -5.19
N ASN A 210 10.36 20.43 -6.07
CA ASN A 210 9.84 21.80 -6.07
C ASN A 210 9.01 22.09 -4.79
N ARG A 211 8.58 21.05 -4.06
CA ARG A 211 7.90 21.14 -2.75
C ARG A 211 8.82 20.79 -1.57
N GLY A 212 10.12 20.63 -1.80
CA GLY A 212 11.07 20.25 -0.76
C GLY A 212 10.87 18.82 -0.25
N LYS A 213 10.29 17.94 -1.07
CA LYS A 213 10.07 16.53 -0.77
C LYS A 213 11.04 15.65 -1.53
N GLU A 214 11.35 14.49 -0.98
CA GLU A 214 12.12 13.44 -1.62
C GLU A 214 11.16 12.41 -2.25
N LEU A 215 11.29 12.15 -3.56
CA LEU A 215 10.61 11.03 -4.23
C LEU A 215 11.60 9.91 -4.48
N ILE A 216 11.34 8.76 -3.88
CA ILE A 216 12.09 7.52 -4.05
C ILE A 216 11.33 6.64 -5.04
N LEU A 217 12.00 6.22 -6.11
CA LEU A 217 11.50 5.29 -7.11
C LEU A 217 12.36 4.04 -7.10
N LEU A 218 11.74 2.89 -6.82
CA LEU A 218 12.41 1.59 -6.77
C LEU A 218 12.12 0.79 -8.04
N GLU A 219 13.11 0.05 -8.52
CA GLU A 219 12.89 -1.02 -9.49
C GLU A 219 12.23 -2.22 -8.80
N ILE A 220 11.45 -3.01 -9.56
CA ILE A 220 10.78 -4.18 -9.01
C ILE A 220 11.81 -5.20 -8.51
N GLY A 221 11.68 -5.61 -7.25
CA GLY A 221 12.62 -6.48 -6.55
C GLY A 221 13.66 -5.76 -5.71
N ASP A 222 13.89 -4.46 -5.94
CA ASP A 222 14.84 -3.66 -5.16
C ASP A 222 14.37 -3.43 -3.73
N SER A 223 15.33 -3.16 -2.86
CA SER A 223 15.10 -2.88 -1.44
C SER A 223 15.83 -1.63 -1.00
N ILE A 224 15.21 -0.90 -0.08
CA ILE A 224 15.86 0.21 0.65
C ILE A 224 15.75 -0.03 2.15
N GLU A 225 16.65 0.63 2.89
CA GLU A 225 16.59 0.71 4.35
C GLU A 225 16.23 2.14 4.76
N ILE A 226 15.25 2.28 5.63
CA ILE A 226 14.84 3.54 6.27
C ILE A 226 14.99 3.40 7.77
#